data_c0fc9d8ecb1738ae28e57814dd4b7a92
#
_entry.id   c0fc9d8ecb1738ae28e57814dd4b7a92
#
_cell.length_a   1.000
_cell.length_b   1.000
_cell.length_c   1.000
_cell.angle_alpha   90.00
_cell.angle_beta   90.00
_cell.angle_gamma   90.00
#
_symmetry.space_group_name_H-M   'P 1'
#
loop_
_entity.id
_entity.type
_entity.pdbx_description
1 polymer ?
#
loop_
_entity_poly.entity_id
_entity_poly.type
_entity_poly.pdbx_seq_one_letter_code
_entity_poly.pdbx_strand_id
1 'polypeptide(L)'
;MMNRITLVVRRVGLLAVAVALVGVIGCSTKNVQYKEDHDRIVRIDAAVESLRHAYVERDKSAFEAFLLPNGNLDVLQRDVQTDFDTFRDIVLEFSIERILIEGEVIDVFIHWQGQWKRDPSELGTRQRGHARLQWVGTQSILLRDVEGDLPFGMNNRAGGAEVVPSAQR
;
A
#
# COMPACT_ATOMS: atom_id res chain seq x y z
N MET A 1 -78.06 -6.34 15.34
CA MET A 1 -77.17 -6.35 14.15
C MET A 1 -75.94 -5.45 14.27
N MET A 2 -75.80 -4.75 15.37
CA MET A 2 -74.72 -3.72 15.54
C MET A 2 -73.38 -4.24 16.05
N ASN A 3 -73.28 -5.47 16.58
CA ASN A 3 -72.04 -5.97 17.23
C ASN A 3 -71.00 -6.63 16.28
N ARG A 4 -71.38 -6.95 15.05
CA ARG A 4 -70.46 -7.60 14.13
C ARG A 4 -69.58 -6.60 13.37
N ILE A 5 -70.06 -5.41 13.10
CA ILE A 5 -69.33 -4.35 12.37
C ILE A 5 -68.19 -3.77 13.23
N THR A 6 -68.49 -3.56 14.54
CA THR A 6 -67.51 -3.04 15.50
C THR A 6 -66.31 -3.99 15.71
N LEU A 7 -66.57 -5.31 15.64
CA LEU A 7 -65.55 -6.32 15.84
C LEU A 7 -64.58 -6.43 14.61
N VAL A 8 -65.11 -6.26 13.39
CA VAL A 8 -64.36 -6.29 12.15
C VAL A 8 -63.45 -5.04 12.03
N VAL A 9 -63.97 -3.86 12.34
CA VAL A 9 -63.21 -2.61 12.32
C VAL A 9 -62.02 -2.63 13.33
N ARG A 10 -62.28 -3.25 14.52
CA ARG A 10 -61.23 -3.38 15.56
C ARG A 10 -60.15 -4.37 15.18
N ARG A 11 -60.47 -5.46 14.44
CA ARG A 11 -59.47 -6.42 13.93
C ARG A 11 -58.66 -5.89 12.76
N VAL A 12 -59.27 -5.12 11.86
CA VAL A 12 -58.58 -4.48 10.73
C VAL A 12 -57.65 -3.38 11.22
N GLY A 13 -58.07 -2.60 12.23
CA GLY A 13 -57.22 -1.58 12.84
C GLY A 13 -55.99 -2.16 13.55
N LEU A 14 -56.16 -3.31 14.26
CA LEU A 14 -55.02 -3.99 14.91
C LEU A 14 -54.03 -4.61 13.92
N LEU A 15 -54.54 -5.13 12.78
CA LEU A 15 -53.64 -5.64 11.71
C LEU A 15 -52.88 -4.53 11.02
N ALA A 16 -53.47 -3.37 10.78
CA ALA A 16 -52.78 -2.21 10.16
C ALA A 16 -51.68 -1.66 11.08
N VAL A 17 -51.86 -1.61 12.39
CA VAL A 17 -50.84 -1.19 13.36
C VAL A 17 -49.71 -2.22 13.46
N ALA A 18 -50.01 -3.52 13.40
CA ALA A 18 -48.97 -4.56 13.41
C ALA A 18 -48.10 -4.56 12.17
N VAL A 19 -48.64 -4.26 10.97
CA VAL A 19 -47.88 -4.14 9.73
C VAL A 19 -47.01 -2.87 9.72
N ALA A 20 -47.48 -1.77 10.32
CA ALA A 20 -46.71 -0.54 10.43
C ALA A 20 -45.51 -0.67 11.38
N LEU A 21 -45.57 -1.54 12.40
CA LEU A 21 -44.46 -1.77 13.35
C LEU A 21 -43.33 -2.66 12.80
N VAL A 22 -43.60 -3.50 11.78
CA VAL A 22 -42.57 -4.37 11.15
C VAL A 22 -41.72 -3.61 10.13
N GLY A 23 -42.18 -2.47 9.63
CA GLY A 23 -41.47 -1.66 8.63
C GLY A 23 -40.27 -0.83 9.17
N VAL A 24 -40.05 -0.78 10.49
CA VAL A 24 -39.00 0.10 11.09
C VAL A 24 -37.71 -0.67 11.50
N ILE A 25 -37.68 -2.02 11.32
CA ILE A 25 -36.51 -2.84 11.69
C ILE A 25 -35.66 -3.17 10.45
N GLY A 26 -35.33 -2.19 9.65
CA GLY A 26 -34.54 -2.49 8.48
C GLY A 26 -33.80 -1.32 7.91
N CYS A 27 -32.76 -0.88 8.57
CA CYS A 27 -31.56 -0.26 7.98
C CYS A 27 -30.62 0.17 9.10
N SER A 28 -30.06 -0.79 9.83
CA SER A 28 -28.80 -0.54 10.53
C SER A 28 -27.69 -0.70 9.50
N THR A 29 -27.45 0.34 8.72
CA THR A 29 -26.25 0.46 7.91
C THR A 29 -25.06 0.47 8.85
N LYS A 30 -24.27 -0.61 8.84
CA LYS A 30 -22.97 -0.71 9.51
C LYS A 30 -22.01 0.29 8.87
N ASN A 31 -22.09 1.55 9.25
CA ASN A 31 -21.17 2.61 8.80
C ASN A 31 -19.81 2.59 9.53
N VAL A 32 -19.53 1.56 10.34
CA VAL A 32 -18.33 1.50 11.17
C VAL A 32 -17.13 0.94 10.38
N GLN A 33 -17.36 0.05 9.44
CA GLN A 33 -16.30 -0.67 8.72
C GLN A 33 -15.51 0.21 7.74
N TYR A 34 -16.19 1.17 7.09
CA TYR A 34 -15.54 2.06 6.11
C TYR A 34 -14.51 3.04 6.70
N LYS A 35 -14.67 3.42 7.95
CA LYS A 35 -13.73 4.37 8.59
C LYS A 35 -12.40 3.69 8.94
N GLU A 36 -12.44 2.48 9.49
CA GLU A 36 -11.24 1.70 9.83
C GLU A 36 -10.45 1.32 8.57
N ASP A 37 -11.14 0.91 7.51
CA ASP A 37 -10.51 0.59 6.22
C ASP A 37 -9.87 1.83 5.59
N HIS A 38 -10.53 2.98 5.64
CA HIS A 38 -9.98 4.24 5.15
C HIS A 38 -8.74 4.65 5.93
N ASP A 39 -8.80 4.64 7.25
CA ASP A 39 -7.68 4.99 8.12
C ASP A 39 -6.49 4.03 7.92
N ARG A 40 -6.76 2.76 7.59
CA ARG A 40 -5.74 1.78 7.24
C ARG A 40 -5.07 2.09 5.91
N ILE A 41 -5.84 2.43 4.88
CA ILE A 41 -5.30 2.85 3.56
C ILE A 41 -4.40 4.07 3.72
N VAL A 42 -4.79 5.07 4.50
CA VAL A 42 -3.98 6.25 4.77
C VAL A 42 -2.65 5.88 5.46
N ARG A 43 -2.67 4.94 6.41
CA ARG A 43 -1.44 4.45 7.05
C ARG A 43 -0.53 3.69 6.08
N ILE A 44 -1.10 2.89 5.16
CA ILE A 44 -0.35 2.18 4.12
C ILE A 44 0.34 3.18 3.19
N ASP A 45 -0.41 4.15 2.69
CA ASP A 45 0.12 5.21 1.84
C ASP A 45 1.27 5.97 2.52
N ALA A 46 1.07 6.36 3.78
CA ALA A 46 2.09 7.01 4.59
C ALA A 46 3.33 6.13 4.81
N ALA A 47 3.18 4.82 5.00
CA ALA A 47 4.30 3.90 5.17
C ALA A 47 5.11 3.75 3.87
N VAL A 48 4.44 3.61 2.72
CA VAL A 48 5.08 3.54 1.39
C VAL A 48 5.85 4.82 1.09
N GLU A 49 5.24 5.98 1.33
CA GLU A 49 5.88 7.28 1.11
C GLU A 49 7.06 7.53 2.07
N SER A 50 6.92 7.12 3.33
CA SER A 50 8.00 7.26 4.31
C SER A 50 9.18 6.35 3.99
N LEU A 51 8.96 5.12 3.50
CA LEU A 51 10.01 4.23 3.01
C LEU A 51 10.75 4.86 1.82
N ARG A 52 10.00 5.41 0.84
CA ARG A 52 10.57 6.12 -0.31
C ARG A 52 11.42 7.30 0.14
N HIS A 53 10.89 8.12 1.05
CA HIS A 53 11.59 9.28 1.58
C HIS A 53 12.88 8.90 2.30
N ALA A 54 12.84 7.88 3.19
CA ALA A 54 14.02 7.39 3.88
C ALA A 54 15.12 6.92 2.90
N TYR A 55 14.73 6.30 1.77
CA TYR A 55 15.68 5.90 0.74
C TYR A 55 16.26 7.10 -0.01
N VAL A 56 15.47 8.09 -0.39
CA VAL A 56 15.91 9.31 -1.08
C VAL A 56 16.87 10.11 -0.21
N GLU A 57 16.56 10.26 1.08
CA GLU A 57 17.40 10.96 2.05
C GLU A 57 18.61 10.13 2.49
N ARG A 58 18.70 8.88 2.07
CA ARG A 58 19.75 7.93 2.45
C ARG A 58 19.82 7.74 3.98
N ASP A 59 18.67 7.83 4.63
CA ASP A 59 18.54 7.59 6.07
C ASP A 59 18.39 6.08 6.33
N LYS A 60 19.50 5.44 6.60
CA LYS A 60 19.56 4.00 6.90
C LYS A 60 18.65 3.64 8.05
N SER A 61 18.69 4.41 9.13
CA SER A 61 17.94 4.11 10.36
C SER A 61 16.44 4.18 10.13
N ALA A 62 15.99 5.22 9.41
CA ALA A 62 14.60 5.38 9.03
C ALA A 62 14.15 4.28 8.06
N PHE A 63 14.98 3.90 7.07
CA PHE A 63 14.66 2.83 6.13
C PHE A 63 14.50 1.49 6.85
N GLU A 64 15.47 1.11 7.69
CA GLU A 64 15.45 -0.14 8.45
C GLU A 64 14.28 -0.24 9.43
N ALA A 65 13.79 0.88 9.96
CA ALA A 65 12.63 0.91 10.84
C ALA A 65 11.32 0.45 10.17
N PHE A 66 11.25 0.47 8.84
CA PHE A 66 10.12 -0.08 8.10
C PHE A 66 10.23 -1.57 7.80
N LEU A 67 11.39 -2.19 7.98
CA LEU A 67 11.59 -3.58 7.64
C LEU A 67 11.06 -4.49 8.76
N LEU A 68 10.36 -5.55 8.38
CA LEU A 68 9.93 -6.56 9.34
C LEU A 68 11.15 -7.29 9.90
N PRO A 69 11.39 -7.28 11.22
CA PRO A 69 12.47 -8.04 11.82
C PRO A 69 12.35 -9.54 11.50
N ASN A 70 13.46 -10.17 11.16
CA ASN A 70 13.53 -11.59 10.75
C ASN A 70 12.78 -11.91 9.44
N GLY A 71 12.50 -10.91 8.59
CA GLY A 71 12.04 -11.10 7.22
C GLY A 71 13.19 -11.50 6.28
N ASN A 72 12.85 -11.91 5.05
CA ASN A 72 13.83 -12.25 3.99
C ASN A 72 14.43 -10.98 3.33
N LEU A 73 14.60 -9.90 4.08
CA LEU A 73 15.00 -8.59 3.55
C LEU A 73 16.50 -8.28 3.73
N ASP A 74 17.30 -9.25 4.20
CA ASP A 74 18.75 -9.05 4.44
C ASP A 74 19.50 -8.67 3.16
N VAL A 75 19.09 -9.21 2.01
CA VAL A 75 19.68 -8.88 0.70
C VAL A 75 19.31 -7.44 0.34
N LEU A 76 18.03 -7.09 0.43
CA LEU A 76 17.56 -5.73 0.19
C LEU A 76 18.28 -4.70 1.07
N GLN A 77 18.44 -5.00 2.36
CA GLN A 77 19.12 -4.10 3.30
C GLN A 77 20.58 -3.85 2.92
N ARG A 78 21.31 -4.90 2.51
CA ARG A 78 22.70 -4.77 2.01
C ARG A 78 22.76 -3.97 0.71
N ASP A 79 21.87 -4.23 -0.22
CA ASP A 79 21.80 -3.55 -1.50
C ASP A 79 21.50 -2.07 -1.33
N VAL A 80 20.55 -1.71 -0.46
CA VAL A 80 20.22 -0.33 -0.09
C VAL A 80 21.42 0.37 0.56
N GLN A 81 22.13 -0.32 1.47
CA GLN A 81 23.35 0.24 2.06
C GLN A 81 24.39 0.55 1.00
N THR A 82 24.58 -0.36 0.04
CA THR A 82 25.51 -0.14 -1.08
C THR A 82 25.09 1.05 -1.95
N ASP A 83 23.79 1.24 -2.17
CA ASP A 83 23.28 2.42 -2.88
C ASP A 83 23.60 3.71 -2.11
N PHE A 84 23.39 3.73 -0.79
CA PHE A 84 23.67 4.89 0.07
C PHE A 84 25.15 5.28 0.10
N ASP A 85 26.03 4.27 0.04
CA ASP A 85 27.47 4.48 -0.01
C ASP A 85 27.94 4.97 -1.39
N THR A 86 27.19 4.62 -2.44
CA THR A 86 27.58 4.87 -3.83
C THR A 86 27.00 6.16 -4.40
N PHE A 87 25.70 6.41 -4.17
CA PHE A 87 25.01 7.53 -4.80
C PHE A 87 24.93 8.74 -3.85
N ARG A 88 25.26 9.91 -4.41
CA ARG A 88 25.21 11.20 -3.70
C ARG A 88 23.83 11.85 -3.78
N ASP A 89 23.14 11.61 -4.88
CA ASP A 89 21.85 12.20 -5.18
C ASP A 89 20.93 11.10 -5.73
N ILE A 90 19.79 10.93 -5.08
CA ILE A 90 18.75 9.95 -5.45
C ILE A 90 17.45 10.72 -5.58
N VAL A 91 16.86 10.64 -6.77
CA VAL A 91 15.49 11.10 -7.02
C VAL A 91 14.64 9.85 -7.28
N LEU A 92 13.56 9.67 -6.58
CA LEU A 92 12.68 8.52 -6.72
C LEU A 92 11.23 8.95 -6.51
N GLU A 93 10.37 8.54 -7.43
CA GLU A 93 8.93 8.77 -7.39
C GLU A 93 8.20 7.43 -7.42
N PHE A 94 7.17 7.30 -6.60
CA PHE A 94 6.25 6.17 -6.59
C PHE A 94 4.86 6.60 -7.02
N SER A 95 4.21 5.73 -7.78
CA SER A 95 2.78 5.80 -8.08
C SER A 95 2.15 4.49 -7.65
N ILE A 96 1.29 4.51 -6.65
CA ILE A 96 0.54 3.33 -6.23
C ILE A 96 -0.53 3.03 -7.27
N GLU A 97 -0.47 1.85 -7.87
CA GLU A 97 -1.41 1.38 -8.88
C GLU A 97 -2.57 0.60 -8.25
N ARG A 98 -2.25 -0.18 -7.22
CA ARG A 98 -3.23 -1.04 -6.56
C ARG A 98 -2.77 -1.42 -5.16
N ILE A 99 -3.73 -1.52 -4.25
CA ILE A 99 -3.55 -2.06 -2.91
C ILE A 99 -4.52 -3.23 -2.75
N LEU A 100 -4.00 -4.38 -2.33
CA LEU A 100 -4.79 -5.55 -1.92
C LEU A 100 -4.56 -5.80 -0.45
N ILE A 101 -5.63 -5.99 0.30
CA ILE A 101 -5.58 -6.21 1.75
C ILE A 101 -6.26 -7.55 2.06
N GLU A 102 -5.50 -8.50 2.57
CA GLU A 102 -5.96 -9.82 2.97
C GLU A 102 -5.60 -10.08 4.44
N GLY A 103 -6.54 -9.80 5.33
CA GLY A 103 -6.28 -9.84 6.77
C GLY A 103 -5.21 -8.82 7.18
N GLU A 104 -4.08 -9.28 7.70
CA GLU A 104 -2.94 -8.41 8.06
C GLU A 104 -1.93 -8.22 6.92
N VAL A 105 -2.02 -9.01 5.86
CA VAL A 105 -1.13 -8.92 4.69
C VAL A 105 -1.66 -7.85 3.72
N ILE A 106 -0.74 -7.06 3.20
CA ILE A 106 -1.04 -5.93 2.31
C ILE A 106 -0.06 -5.99 1.15
N ASP A 107 -0.57 -6.19 -0.05
CA ASP A 107 0.23 -6.08 -1.28
C ASP A 107 0.00 -4.71 -1.92
N VAL A 108 1.07 -3.93 -2.03
CA VAL A 108 1.06 -2.63 -2.70
C VAL A 108 1.82 -2.75 -4.02
N PHE A 109 1.12 -2.57 -5.12
CA PHE A 109 1.69 -2.55 -6.45
C PHE A 109 2.01 -1.12 -6.83
N ILE A 110 3.27 -0.88 -7.16
CA ILE A 110 3.76 0.44 -7.52
C ILE A 110 4.36 0.43 -8.93
N HIS A 111 4.15 1.52 -9.65
CA HIS A 111 5.01 1.98 -10.71
C HIS A 111 5.97 3.00 -10.11
N TRP A 112 7.24 2.93 -10.51
CA TRP A 112 8.24 3.87 -10.01
C TRP A 112 9.12 4.38 -11.15
N GLN A 113 9.68 5.55 -10.95
CA GLN A 113 10.73 6.13 -11.76
C GLN A 113 11.76 6.83 -10.88
N GLY A 114 13.02 6.77 -11.28
CA GLY A 114 14.08 7.38 -10.48
C GLY A 114 15.34 7.72 -11.26
N GLN A 115 16.20 8.49 -10.60
CA GLN A 115 17.50 8.88 -11.09
C GLN A 115 18.51 8.79 -9.94
N TRP A 116 19.64 8.16 -10.20
CA TRP A 116 20.75 7.96 -9.26
C TRP A 116 22.00 8.57 -9.81
N LYS A 117 22.66 9.43 -9.01
CA LYS A 117 23.89 10.10 -9.39
C LYS A 117 24.98 9.83 -8.36
N ARG A 118 26.17 9.47 -8.82
CA ARG A 118 27.35 9.33 -7.97
C ARG A 118 28.01 10.68 -7.67
N ASP A 119 27.91 11.59 -8.64
CA ASP A 119 28.34 12.98 -8.51
C ASP A 119 27.19 13.91 -8.94
N PRO A 120 26.91 15.01 -8.21
CA PRO A 120 25.87 15.96 -8.58
C PRO A 120 25.99 16.56 -9.98
N SER A 121 27.22 16.61 -10.53
CA SER A 121 27.47 17.16 -11.87
C SER A 121 27.20 16.19 -13.01
N GLU A 122 26.97 14.87 -12.71
CA GLU A 122 26.69 13.88 -13.73
C GLU A 122 25.20 13.78 -14.04
N LEU A 123 24.88 13.26 -15.24
CA LEU A 123 23.50 12.99 -15.62
C LEU A 123 22.87 11.86 -14.79
N GLY A 124 23.70 10.96 -14.27
CA GLY A 124 23.29 9.81 -13.50
C GLY A 124 22.51 8.75 -14.31
N THR A 125 22.15 7.68 -13.64
CA THR A 125 21.36 6.57 -14.23
C THR A 125 19.88 6.81 -13.99
N ARG A 126 19.06 6.74 -15.04
CA ARG A 126 17.60 6.81 -14.97
C ARG A 126 17.01 5.44 -15.19
N GLN A 127 16.09 5.04 -14.33
CA GLN A 127 15.38 3.78 -14.43
C GLN A 127 13.92 3.96 -14.07
N ARG A 128 13.10 3.01 -14.48
CA ARG A 128 11.69 2.88 -14.12
C ARG A 128 11.31 1.42 -14.09
N GLY A 129 10.26 1.08 -13.36
CA GLY A 129 9.80 -0.30 -13.28
C GLY A 129 8.50 -0.42 -12.50
N HIS A 130 8.11 -1.67 -12.29
CA HIS A 130 6.96 -2.05 -11.49
C HIS A 130 7.41 -3.03 -10.40
N ALA A 131 6.94 -2.81 -9.19
CA ALA A 131 7.27 -3.65 -8.06
C ALA A 131 6.02 -3.96 -7.23
N ARG A 132 6.07 -5.08 -6.51
CA ARG A 132 5.16 -5.42 -5.43
C ARG A 132 5.89 -5.28 -4.11
N LEU A 133 5.37 -4.47 -3.24
CA LEU A 133 5.82 -4.31 -1.86
C LEU A 133 4.80 -5.02 -0.97
N GLN A 134 5.20 -6.09 -0.30
CA GLN A 134 4.33 -6.80 0.63
C GLN A 134 4.57 -6.29 2.05
N TRP A 135 3.50 -5.78 2.65
CA TRP A 135 3.51 -5.23 4.00
C TRP A 135 2.66 -6.09 4.93
N VAL A 136 2.88 -5.96 6.23
CA VAL A 136 2.08 -6.61 7.27
C VAL A 136 1.75 -5.65 8.38
N GLY A 137 0.59 -5.88 9.00
CA GLY A 137 0.14 -5.15 10.18
C GLY A 137 -1.11 -4.32 9.95
N THR A 138 -1.62 -3.78 11.04
CA THR A 138 -2.83 -2.95 11.07
C THR A 138 -2.56 -1.56 11.62
N GLN A 139 -1.85 -1.45 12.71
CA GLN A 139 -1.45 -0.19 13.35
C GLN A 139 -0.03 0.20 12.95
N SER A 140 0.91 -0.71 13.07
CA SER A 140 2.27 -0.57 12.56
C SER A 140 2.37 -1.35 11.26
N ILE A 141 2.69 -0.66 10.17
CA ILE A 141 2.79 -1.25 8.82
C ILE A 141 4.28 -1.46 8.53
N LEU A 142 4.69 -2.73 8.41
CA LEU A 142 6.09 -3.12 8.19
C LEU A 142 6.24 -3.88 6.88
N LEU A 143 7.31 -3.59 6.14
CA LEU A 143 7.66 -4.26 4.90
C LEU A 143 8.16 -5.68 5.21
N ARG A 144 7.53 -6.66 4.59
CA ARG A 144 7.80 -8.09 4.78
C ARG A 144 8.60 -8.69 3.63
N ASP A 145 8.25 -8.27 2.41
CA ASP A 145 8.83 -8.83 1.19
C ASP A 145 8.71 -7.85 0.02
N VAL A 146 9.54 -8.04 -1.00
CA VAL A 146 9.56 -7.21 -2.21
C VAL A 146 9.78 -8.09 -3.45
N GLU A 147 9.06 -7.79 -4.53
CA GLU A 147 9.16 -8.53 -5.78
C GLU A 147 9.09 -7.61 -7.00
N GLY A 148 9.64 -8.08 -8.13
CA GLY A 148 9.61 -7.39 -9.41
C GLY A 148 10.83 -6.51 -9.66
N ASP A 149 10.66 -5.44 -10.47
CA ASP A 149 11.71 -4.48 -10.73
C ASP A 149 11.77 -3.51 -9.53
N LEU A 150 12.69 -3.76 -8.61
CA LEU A 150 12.81 -2.95 -7.40
C LEU A 150 13.49 -1.62 -7.70
N PRO A 151 13.07 -0.51 -7.03
CA PRO A 151 13.79 0.76 -7.11
C PRO A 151 15.03 0.82 -6.20
N PHE A 152 15.37 -0.27 -5.53
CA PHE A 152 16.45 -0.42 -4.57
C PHE A 152 17.54 -1.35 -5.12
N GLY A 153 18.79 -1.21 -4.65
CA GLY A 153 19.92 -2.03 -5.12
C GLY A 153 20.41 -1.63 -6.51
N MET A 154 20.30 -0.36 -6.84
CA MET A 154 20.60 0.16 -8.18
C MET A 154 22.10 0.09 -8.54
N ASN A 155 22.99 0.14 -7.54
CA ASN A 155 24.41 -0.02 -7.79
C ASN A 155 24.75 -1.41 -8.38
N ASN A 156 24.12 -2.45 -7.86
CA ASN A 156 24.34 -3.82 -8.34
C ASN A 156 23.76 -4.06 -9.75
N ARG A 157 22.69 -3.34 -10.11
CA ARG A 157 22.06 -3.42 -11.44
C ARG A 157 22.79 -2.60 -12.49
N ALA A 158 23.32 -1.43 -12.13
CA ALA A 158 24.09 -0.60 -13.04
C ALA A 158 25.44 -1.25 -13.43
N GLY A 159 26.00 -2.11 -12.57
CA GLY A 159 27.21 -2.89 -12.88
C GLY A 159 26.96 -4.10 -13.80
N GLY A 160 25.70 -4.57 -13.91
CA GLY A 160 25.31 -5.71 -14.76
C GLY A 160 24.91 -5.35 -16.19
N ALA A 161 24.77 -4.09 -16.51
CA ALA A 161 24.62 -3.60 -17.89
C ALA A 161 26.00 -3.48 -18.57
N GLU A 162 26.70 -4.61 -18.69
CA GLU A 162 27.92 -4.71 -19.50
C GLU A 162 27.56 -4.35 -20.95
N VAL A 163 28.18 -3.28 -21.41
CA VAL A 163 28.13 -2.80 -22.79
C VAL A 163 28.45 -3.96 -23.72
N VAL A 164 27.45 -4.52 -24.39
CA VAL A 164 27.66 -5.39 -25.55
C VAL A 164 28.33 -4.51 -26.61
N PRO A 165 29.62 -4.73 -26.95
CA PRO A 165 30.26 -3.96 -28.01
C PRO A 165 29.50 -4.31 -29.29
N SER A 166 28.87 -3.30 -29.90
CA SER A 166 28.33 -3.40 -31.24
C SER A 166 29.45 -3.81 -32.18
N ALA A 167 29.42 -5.09 -32.60
CA ALA A 167 30.31 -5.57 -33.66
C ALA A 167 30.05 -4.73 -34.90
N GLN A 168 31.04 -3.90 -35.24
CA GLN A 168 31.13 -3.22 -36.53
C GLN A 168 31.24 -4.31 -37.63
N ARG A 169 30.34 -4.26 -38.58
CA ARG A 169 30.52 -4.82 -39.92
C ARG A 169 30.54 -3.69 -40.93
#